data_0438ee43c521856272b5fdd329d0f702
#
_entry.id   0438ee43c521856272b5fdd329d0f702
#
_cell.length_a   1.000
_cell.length_b   1.000
_cell.length_c   1.000
_cell.angle_alpha   90.00
_cell.angle_beta   90.00
_cell.angle_gamma   90.00
#
_symmetry.space_group_name_H-M   'P 1'
#
loop_
_entity.id
_entity.type
_entity.pdbx_description
1 polymer ?
#
loop_
_entity_poly.entity_id
_entity_poly.type
_entity_poly.pdbx_seq_one_letter_code
_entity_poly.pdbx_strand_id
1 'polypeptide(L)'
;LHGGDYRSDPATTAVAVPVYRTTSYQFNNTEHAANLFALKEFGNIYTRIMNPTNDVLEKRVAALEGGLACVTVGSGQAASTFSIVNVCQSGDNFISSTDLYGGTVNLFTHTLKKLGIEVRYADPSDPKNFEKLIDDKTRAFYAETLPNPYLRVFPIKEVSDIGRKHNIPLIMDNTASPVICKPIEHGAAVVVHSLTKYIGGHGTVI
;
A
#
# COMPACT_ATOMS: atom_id res chain seq x y z
N LEU A 1 -7.96 5.25 -17.06
CA LEU A 1 -8.14 6.67 -16.69
C LEU A 1 -9.49 6.94 -15.99
N HIS A 2 -10.55 6.23 -16.34
CA HIS A 2 -11.92 6.44 -15.86
C HIS A 2 -12.49 5.30 -15.00
N GLY A 3 -11.65 4.40 -14.52
CA GLY A 3 -12.03 3.33 -13.60
C GLY A 3 -12.32 3.82 -12.19
N GLY A 4 -12.74 2.91 -11.29
CA GLY A 4 -12.94 3.19 -9.87
C GLY A 4 -14.28 3.85 -9.54
N ASP A 5 -15.31 3.55 -10.32
CA ASP A 5 -16.71 3.96 -10.08
C ASP A 5 -16.97 5.47 -10.01
N TYR A 6 -15.97 6.29 -10.34
CA TYR A 6 -16.19 7.73 -10.42
C TYR A 6 -17.12 8.08 -11.57
N ARG A 7 -18.09 8.92 -11.29
CA ARG A 7 -18.99 9.57 -12.26
C ARG A 7 -18.81 11.09 -12.14
N SER A 8 -19.40 11.82 -13.09
CA SER A 8 -19.47 13.29 -12.99
C SER A 8 -20.04 13.71 -11.65
N ASP A 9 -19.54 14.82 -11.10
CA ASP A 9 -20.04 15.35 -9.84
C ASP A 9 -21.57 15.54 -9.87
N PRO A 10 -22.34 14.92 -8.96
CA PRO A 10 -23.80 14.96 -9.05
C PRO A 10 -24.39 16.35 -8.78
N ALA A 11 -23.65 17.22 -8.09
CA ALA A 11 -24.13 18.56 -7.78
C ALA A 11 -23.94 19.56 -8.95
N THR A 12 -22.83 19.44 -9.68
CA THR A 12 -22.45 20.38 -10.75
C THR A 12 -22.36 19.74 -12.12
N THR A 13 -22.42 18.42 -12.21
CA THR A 13 -22.16 17.60 -13.42
C THR A 13 -20.75 17.78 -14.00
N ALA A 14 -19.80 18.31 -13.23
CA ALA A 14 -18.42 18.50 -13.65
C ALA A 14 -17.78 17.15 -14.01
N VAL A 15 -17.12 17.09 -15.18
CA VAL A 15 -16.40 15.89 -15.63
C VAL A 15 -15.08 15.72 -14.88
N ALA A 16 -14.39 16.83 -14.57
CA ALA A 16 -13.18 16.81 -13.75
C ALA A 16 -13.51 16.52 -12.28
N VAL A 17 -12.62 15.83 -11.59
CA VAL A 17 -12.75 15.56 -10.16
C VAL A 17 -12.69 16.88 -9.40
N PRO A 18 -13.71 17.26 -8.61
CA PRO A 18 -13.65 18.44 -7.77
C PRO A 18 -12.56 18.35 -6.71
N VAL A 19 -11.91 19.47 -6.40
CA VAL A 19 -10.91 19.55 -5.33
C VAL A 19 -11.58 20.06 -4.04
N TYR A 20 -11.78 19.17 -3.09
CA TYR A 20 -12.39 19.48 -1.80
C TYR A 20 -11.34 19.95 -0.79
N ARG A 21 -11.11 21.25 -0.72
CA ARG A 21 -10.17 21.89 0.23
C ARG A 21 -10.87 22.20 1.55
N THR A 22 -11.24 21.16 2.29
CA THR A 22 -11.89 21.29 3.59
C THR A 22 -11.25 20.35 4.61
N THR A 23 -11.34 20.69 5.90
CA THR A 23 -10.84 19.84 7.00
C THR A 23 -11.95 18.96 7.56
N SER A 24 -13.17 19.47 7.69
CA SER A 24 -14.30 18.80 8.33
C SER A 24 -15.56 18.94 7.48
N TYR A 25 -16.55 18.12 7.82
CA TYR A 25 -17.83 18.04 7.12
C TYR A 25 -18.97 18.26 8.12
N GLN A 26 -20.05 18.86 7.65
CA GLN A 26 -21.25 19.10 8.44
C GLN A 26 -22.11 17.84 8.50
N PHE A 27 -22.60 17.53 9.70
CA PHE A 27 -23.55 16.43 9.89
C PHE A 27 -24.99 16.95 9.77
N ASN A 28 -25.90 16.11 9.29
CA ASN A 28 -27.31 16.46 9.19
C ASN A 28 -27.94 16.67 10.58
N ASN A 29 -27.57 15.80 11.53
CA ASN A 29 -28.01 15.81 12.91
C ASN A 29 -27.09 14.95 13.78
N THR A 30 -27.36 14.85 15.07
CA THR A 30 -26.56 14.07 16.04
C THR A 30 -26.57 12.57 15.74
N GLU A 31 -27.71 12.03 15.28
CA GLU A 31 -27.84 10.63 14.95
C GLU A 31 -26.98 10.26 13.72
N HIS A 32 -27.01 11.09 12.68
CA HIS A 32 -26.13 10.93 11.50
C HIS A 32 -24.65 10.94 11.93
N ALA A 33 -24.25 11.88 12.80
CA ALA A 33 -22.89 11.90 13.33
C ALA A 33 -22.55 10.59 14.08
N ALA A 34 -23.41 10.15 14.97
CA ALA A 34 -23.20 8.91 15.73
C ALA A 34 -23.07 7.69 14.83
N ASN A 35 -23.85 7.59 13.77
CA ASN A 35 -23.80 6.49 12.80
C ASN A 35 -22.50 6.49 12.02
N LEU A 36 -22.00 7.64 11.57
CA LEU A 36 -20.73 7.76 10.86
C LEU A 36 -19.53 7.36 11.76
N PHE A 37 -19.49 7.85 13.00
CA PHE A 37 -18.43 7.49 13.95
C PHE A 37 -18.49 6.02 14.39
N ALA A 38 -19.68 5.43 14.41
CA ALA A 38 -19.87 4.00 14.71
C ALA A 38 -19.67 3.09 13.47
N LEU A 39 -19.31 3.64 12.31
CA LEU A 39 -19.17 2.93 11.02
C LEU A 39 -20.44 2.17 10.59
N LYS A 40 -21.61 2.61 11.05
CA LYS A 40 -22.92 2.09 10.62
C LYS A 40 -23.39 2.70 9.31
N GLU A 41 -22.83 3.84 8.95
CA GLU A 41 -23.08 4.58 7.74
C GLU A 41 -21.76 5.06 7.16
N PHE A 42 -21.63 5.07 5.83
CA PHE A 42 -20.45 5.62 5.15
C PHE A 42 -20.67 7.09 4.80
N GLY A 43 -19.68 7.94 5.04
CA GLY A 43 -19.73 9.34 4.70
C GLY A 43 -18.47 10.08 5.13
N ASN A 44 -18.46 11.39 4.86
CA ASN A 44 -17.31 12.22 5.15
C ASN A 44 -17.39 12.79 6.57
N ILE A 45 -16.31 12.65 7.33
CA ILE A 45 -16.18 13.14 8.70
C ILE A 45 -15.09 14.21 8.78
N TYR A 46 -13.88 13.85 8.38
CA TYR A 46 -12.69 14.67 8.52
C TYR A 46 -11.63 14.29 7.49
N THR A 47 -11.03 15.27 6.83
CA THR A 47 -10.12 15.03 5.67
C THR A 47 -8.91 14.16 6.00
N ARG A 48 -8.39 14.15 7.22
CA ARG A 48 -7.32 13.23 7.62
C ARG A 48 -7.71 11.76 7.49
N ILE A 49 -9.01 11.44 7.63
CA ILE A 49 -9.55 10.08 7.56
C ILE A 49 -10.07 9.79 6.15
N MET A 50 -10.83 10.70 5.56
CA MET A 50 -11.40 10.59 4.21
C MET A 50 -11.62 11.96 3.57
N ASN A 51 -11.44 12.03 2.26
CA ASN A 51 -11.75 13.21 1.45
C ASN A 51 -12.23 12.76 0.08
N PRO A 52 -13.31 13.32 -0.49
CA PRO A 52 -13.83 12.90 -1.78
C PRO A 52 -12.82 12.98 -2.93
N THR A 53 -11.89 13.93 -2.90
CA THR A 53 -10.83 14.03 -3.91
C THR A 53 -9.86 12.85 -3.82
N ASN A 54 -9.43 12.49 -2.61
CA ASN A 54 -8.55 11.34 -2.38
C ASN A 54 -9.26 10.02 -2.70
N ASP A 55 -10.55 9.90 -2.35
CA ASP A 55 -11.36 8.70 -2.59
C ASP A 55 -11.38 8.31 -4.08
N VAL A 56 -11.44 9.29 -4.99
CA VAL A 56 -11.36 9.00 -6.43
C VAL A 56 -10.02 8.39 -6.83
N LEU A 57 -8.90 8.90 -6.29
CA LEU A 57 -7.58 8.35 -6.53
C LEU A 57 -7.48 6.94 -5.94
N GLU A 58 -7.92 6.76 -4.70
CA GLU A 58 -7.89 5.48 -3.99
C GLU A 58 -8.67 4.40 -4.74
N LYS A 59 -9.88 4.70 -5.17
CA LYS A 59 -10.71 3.77 -5.99
C LYS A 59 -10.06 3.44 -7.33
N ARG A 60 -9.42 4.41 -7.98
CA ARG A 60 -8.73 4.18 -9.26
C ARG A 60 -7.51 3.29 -9.11
N VAL A 61 -6.69 3.52 -8.07
CA VAL A 61 -5.51 2.69 -7.80
C VAL A 61 -5.95 1.28 -7.39
N ALA A 62 -6.98 1.15 -6.54
CA ALA A 62 -7.54 -0.14 -6.19
C ALA A 62 -8.02 -0.92 -7.44
N ALA A 63 -8.76 -0.26 -8.33
CA ALA A 63 -9.22 -0.87 -9.59
C ALA A 63 -8.05 -1.24 -10.52
N LEU A 64 -7.00 -0.43 -10.56
CA LEU A 64 -5.81 -0.67 -11.37
C LEU A 64 -5.08 -1.94 -10.94
N GLU A 65 -4.92 -2.13 -9.62
CA GLU A 65 -4.23 -3.28 -9.03
C GLU A 65 -5.13 -4.52 -8.86
N GLY A 66 -6.46 -4.37 -8.98
CA GLY A 66 -7.41 -5.43 -8.66
C GLY A 66 -7.60 -5.61 -7.14
N GLY A 67 -7.30 -4.59 -6.35
CA GLY A 67 -7.44 -4.57 -4.89
C GLY A 67 -8.87 -4.26 -4.43
N LEU A 68 -9.19 -4.61 -3.19
CA LEU A 68 -10.48 -4.31 -2.57
C LEU A 68 -10.61 -2.82 -2.20
N ALA A 69 -9.52 -2.20 -1.74
CA ALA A 69 -9.47 -0.82 -1.34
C ALA A 69 -8.03 -0.28 -1.45
N CYS A 70 -7.89 1.03 -1.39
CA CYS A 70 -6.60 1.72 -1.34
C CYS A 70 -6.67 2.85 -0.31
N VAL A 71 -5.52 3.20 0.24
CA VAL A 71 -5.34 4.36 1.13
C VAL A 71 -4.19 5.19 0.59
N THR A 72 -4.42 6.49 0.42
CA THR A 72 -3.37 7.44 0.08
C THR A 72 -2.69 8.00 1.33
N VAL A 73 -1.37 8.09 1.28
CA VAL A 73 -0.53 8.63 2.36
C VAL A 73 0.48 9.62 1.79
N GLY A 74 1.21 10.32 2.66
CA GLY A 74 2.08 11.43 2.28
C GLY A 74 3.28 11.10 1.39
N SER A 75 3.63 9.82 1.22
CA SER A 75 4.72 9.38 0.32
C SER A 75 4.74 7.86 0.18
N GLY A 76 5.44 7.34 -0.85
CA GLY A 76 5.68 5.90 -1.00
C GLY A 76 6.44 5.30 0.20
N GLN A 77 7.39 6.03 0.79
CA GLN A 77 8.07 5.57 2.03
C GLN A 77 7.12 5.51 3.23
N ALA A 78 6.17 6.43 3.34
CA ALA A 78 5.11 6.36 4.35
C ALA A 78 4.21 5.13 4.10
N ALA A 79 3.86 4.83 2.85
CA ALA A 79 3.08 3.65 2.49
C ALA A 79 3.81 2.35 2.88
N SER A 80 5.10 2.23 2.57
CA SER A 80 5.93 1.08 3.00
C SER A 80 6.01 0.97 4.52
N THR A 81 6.18 2.11 5.22
CA THR A 81 6.21 2.13 6.69
C THR A 81 4.89 1.63 7.27
N PHE A 82 3.77 2.20 6.82
CA PHE A 82 2.45 1.84 7.36
C PHE A 82 2.05 0.40 7.02
N SER A 83 2.44 -0.12 5.85
CA SER A 83 2.18 -1.51 5.50
C SER A 83 2.86 -2.49 6.48
N ILE A 84 4.08 -2.18 6.93
CA ILE A 84 4.80 -3.00 7.90
C ILE A 84 4.27 -2.80 9.32
N VAL A 85 4.13 -1.56 9.81
CA VAL A 85 3.68 -1.34 11.19
C VAL A 85 2.22 -1.70 11.42
N ASN A 86 1.43 -1.91 10.36
CA ASN A 86 0.08 -2.44 10.46
C ASN A 86 0.05 -3.92 10.86
N VAL A 87 1.07 -4.68 10.53
CA VAL A 87 1.15 -6.13 10.80
C VAL A 87 2.23 -6.52 11.80
N CYS A 88 3.26 -5.67 12.00
CA CYS A 88 4.35 -5.87 12.92
C CYS A 88 4.25 -4.93 14.11
N GLN A 89 4.55 -5.45 15.30
CA GLN A 89 4.75 -4.68 16.53
C GLN A 89 6.18 -4.84 17.04
N SER A 90 6.54 -4.12 18.10
CA SER A 90 7.86 -4.28 18.74
C SER A 90 8.11 -5.72 19.15
N GLY A 91 9.24 -6.27 18.75
CA GLY A 91 9.63 -7.67 18.97
C GLY A 91 9.29 -8.60 17.82
N ASP A 92 8.51 -8.16 16.83
CA ASP A 92 8.25 -8.91 15.60
C ASP A 92 9.33 -8.70 14.54
N ASN A 93 9.35 -9.56 13.53
CA ASN A 93 10.17 -9.42 12.35
C ASN A 93 9.36 -9.60 11.05
N PHE A 94 9.95 -9.14 9.97
CA PHE A 94 9.51 -9.44 8.61
C PHE A 94 10.70 -9.79 7.72
N ILE A 95 10.44 -10.54 6.66
CA ILE A 95 11.47 -10.98 5.72
C ILE A 95 11.36 -10.16 4.45
N SER A 96 12.43 -9.48 4.07
CA SER A 96 12.50 -8.65 2.88
C SER A 96 13.47 -9.19 1.85
N SER A 97 13.19 -8.95 0.57
CA SER A 97 14.20 -9.14 -0.47
C SER A 97 15.45 -8.31 -0.19
N THR A 98 16.62 -8.82 -0.57
CA THR A 98 17.87 -8.02 -0.62
C THR A 98 17.83 -6.97 -1.72
N ASP A 99 17.06 -7.20 -2.76
CA ASP A 99 16.96 -6.32 -3.92
C ASP A 99 15.85 -5.29 -3.67
N LEU A 100 16.23 -4.09 -3.23
CA LEU A 100 15.33 -2.99 -2.91
C LEU A 100 15.95 -1.64 -3.27
N TYR A 101 15.08 -0.66 -3.41
CA TYR A 101 15.46 0.75 -3.41
C TYR A 101 16.24 1.11 -2.14
N GLY A 102 17.35 1.85 -2.28
CA GLY A 102 18.22 2.19 -1.15
C GLY A 102 17.53 2.92 0.01
N GLY A 103 16.51 3.76 -0.29
CA GLY A 103 15.70 4.42 0.73
C GLY A 103 14.87 3.42 1.56
N THR A 104 14.37 2.36 0.94
CA THR A 104 13.63 1.28 1.62
C THR A 104 14.56 0.43 2.49
N VAL A 105 15.78 0.13 2.01
CA VAL A 105 16.81 -0.53 2.83
C VAL A 105 17.11 0.28 4.08
N ASN A 106 17.30 1.59 3.92
CA ASN A 106 17.57 2.49 5.05
C ASN A 106 16.40 2.54 6.04
N LEU A 107 15.16 2.67 5.53
CA LEU A 107 13.95 2.64 6.33
C LEU A 107 13.89 1.36 7.19
N PHE A 108 14.07 0.21 6.59
CA PHE A 108 13.95 -1.08 7.26
C PHE A 108 15.09 -1.33 8.25
N THR A 109 16.33 -1.09 7.83
CA THR A 109 17.51 -1.40 8.64
C THR A 109 17.68 -0.47 9.82
N HIS A 110 17.32 0.81 9.67
CA HIS A 110 17.63 1.82 10.68
C HIS A 110 16.39 2.41 11.36
N THR A 111 15.34 2.72 10.60
CA THR A 111 14.17 3.41 11.15
C THR A 111 13.25 2.44 11.87
N LEU A 112 12.84 1.33 11.23
CA LEU A 112 11.96 0.34 11.85
C LEU A 112 12.62 -0.38 13.03
N LYS A 113 13.93 -0.55 12.98
CA LYS A 113 14.70 -1.07 14.13
C LYS A 113 14.51 -0.23 15.40
N LYS A 114 14.38 1.10 15.28
CA LYS A 114 14.10 1.98 16.44
C LYS A 114 12.70 1.76 17.03
N LEU A 115 11.78 1.18 16.25
CA LEU A 115 10.45 0.77 16.69
C LEU A 115 10.44 -0.67 17.24
N GLY A 116 11.61 -1.33 17.32
CA GLY A 116 11.74 -2.70 17.79
C GLY A 116 11.31 -3.75 16.76
N ILE A 117 11.19 -3.39 15.47
CA ILE A 117 10.84 -4.30 14.38
C ILE A 117 12.12 -4.71 13.65
N GLU A 118 12.37 -6.01 13.53
CA GLU A 118 13.54 -6.56 12.85
C GLU A 118 13.23 -6.82 11.38
N VAL A 119 14.15 -6.46 10.48
CA VAL A 119 14.15 -6.92 9.09
C VAL A 119 15.16 -8.05 8.91
N ARG A 120 14.76 -9.11 8.20
CA ARG A 120 15.64 -10.20 7.74
C ARG A 120 15.68 -10.20 6.23
N TYR A 121 16.87 -10.20 5.66
CA TYR A 121 17.04 -10.11 4.22
C TYR A 121 17.23 -11.49 3.59
N ALA A 122 16.46 -11.79 2.54
CA ALA A 122 16.52 -13.00 1.74
C ALA A 122 16.91 -12.67 0.29
N ASP A 123 17.85 -13.40 -0.26
CA ASP A 123 18.17 -13.34 -1.71
C ASP A 123 16.99 -13.91 -2.50
N PRO A 124 16.36 -13.12 -3.40
CA PRO A 124 15.20 -13.55 -4.17
C PRO A 124 15.52 -14.53 -5.31
N SER A 125 16.79 -14.88 -5.53
CA SER A 125 17.17 -15.86 -6.54
C SER A 125 16.62 -17.25 -6.29
N ASP A 126 16.36 -17.60 -5.02
CA ASP A 126 15.67 -18.82 -4.61
C ASP A 126 14.55 -18.46 -3.61
N PRO A 127 13.27 -18.64 -3.96
CA PRO A 127 12.15 -18.39 -3.06
C PRO A 127 12.26 -19.10 -1.70
N LYS A 128 12.92 -20.25 -1.64
CA LYS A 128 13.15 -20.99 -0.38
C LYS A 128 14.01 -20.22 0.62
N ASN A 129 14.76 -19.21 0.19
CA ASN A 129 15.52 -18.38 1.11
C ASN A 129 14.61 -17.57 2.04
N PHE A 130 13.39 -17.22 1.60
CA PHE A 130 12.37 -16.63 2.45
C PHE A 130 11.89 -17.62 3.51
N GLU A 131 11.60 -18.86 3.10
CA GLU A 131 11.10 -19.91 4.00
C GLU A 131 12.08 -20.22 5.15
N LYS A 132 13.39 -20.26 4.85
CA LYS A 132 14.46 -20.53 5.83
C LYS A 132 14.57 -19.52 6.97
N LEU A 133 14.06 -18.30 6.76
CA LEU A 133 14.15 -17.19 7.72
C LEU A 133 12.89 -17.02 8.58
N ILE A 134 11.86 -17.83 8.33
CA ILE A 134 10.59 -17.77 9.06
C ILE A 134 10.79 -18.28 10.50
N ASP A 135 10.22 -17.54 11.45
CA ASP A 135 10.04 -17.98 12.83
C ASP A 135 8.64 -17.58 13.35
N ASP A 136 8.38 -17.81 14.63
CA ASP A 136 7.11 -17.50 15.30
C ASP A 136 6.77 -16.01 15.38
N LYS A 137 7.75 -15.14 15.14
CA LYS A 137 7.62 -13.67 15.15
C LYS A 137 7.53 -13.06 13.75
N THR A 138 7.65 -13.86 12.70
CA THR A 138 7.56 -13.37 11.32
C THR A 138 6.13 -13.00 10.95
N ARG A 139 5.91 -11.74 10.52
CA ARG A 139 4.57 -11.20 10.25
C ARG A 139 4.32 -10.85 8.79
N ALA A 140 5.35 -10.62 7.99
CA ALA A 140 5.19 -10.26 6.59
C ALA A 140 6.40 -10.66 5.76
N PHE A 141 6.17 -10.77 4.45
CA PHE A 141 7.21 -10.67 3.42
C PHE A 141 7.11 -9.33 2.72
N TYR A 142 8.23 -8.77 2.28
CA TYR A 142 8.28 -7.53 1.51
C TYR A 142 9.26 -7.65 0.34
N ALA A 143 8.86 -7.17 -0.84
CA ALA A 143 9.72 -7.09 -2.01
C ALA A 143 9.27 -6.00 -2.99
N GLU A 144 10.11 -5.68 -3.96
CA GLU A 144 9.80 -4.84 -5.12
C GLU A 144 9.60 -5.70 -6.35
N THR A 145 8.61 -5.39 -7.18
CA THR A 145 8.33 -6.15 -8.43
C THR A 145 9.51 -6.09 -9.39
N LEU A 146 10.04 -4.88 -9.59
CA LEU A 146 11.27 -4.57 -10.33
C LEU A 146 12.14 -3.65 -9.48
N PRO A 147 13.07 -4.21 -8.69
CA PRO A 147 13.86 -3.42 -7.75
C PRO A 147 14.84 -2.48 -8.44
N ASN A 148 14.93 -1.28 -7.92
CA ASN A 148 15.94 -0.30 -8.34
C ASN A 148 17.22 -0.46 -7.50
N PRO A 149 18.42 -0.69 -8.07
CA PRO A 149 18.76 -0.62 -9.50
C PRO A 149 18.82 -1.97 -10.23
N TYR A 150 18.60 -3.09 -9.56
CA TYR A 150 18.90 -4.43 -10.10
C TYR A 150 17.95 -4.89 -11.20
N LEU A 151 16.70 -4.44 -11.21
CA LEU A 151 15.65 -4.79 -12.19
C LEU A 151 15.40 -6.29 -12.36
N ARG A 152 15.76 -7.10 -11.38
CA ARG A 152 15.49 -8.54 -11.35
C ARG A 152 14.01 -8.76 -11.04
N VAL A 153 13.31 -9.45 -11.95
CA VAL A 153 11.89 -9.77 -11.73
C VAL A 153 11.75 -10.65 -10.48
N PHE A 154 10.94 -10.18 -9.53
CA PHE A 154 10.71 -10.91 -8.29
C PHE A 154 9.75 -12.09 -8.49
N PRO A 155 10.01 -13.27 -7.94
CA PRO A 155 9.15 -14.46 -8.06
C PRO A 155 7.93 -14.36 -7.12
N ILE A 156 6.97 -13.51 -7.48
CA ILE A 156 5.81 -13.14 -6.62
C ILE A 156 5.01 -14.37 -6.22
N LYS A 157 4.66 -15.19 -7.21
CA LYS A 157 3.79 -16.34 -6.97
C LYS A 157 4.43 -17.37 -6.03
N GLU A 158 5.67 -17.69 -6.27
CA GLU A 158 6.40 -18.69 -5.50
C GLU A 158 6.58 -18.25 -4.04
N VAL A 159 6.96 -16.99 -3.82
CA VAL A 159 7.12 -16.43 -2.46
C VAL A 159 5.77 -16.28 -1.78
N SER A 160 4.73 -15.86 -2.52
CA SER A 160 3.36 -15.78 -1.99
C SER A 160 2.83 -17.16 -1.57
N ASP A 161 3.11 -18.20 -2.36
CA ASP A 161 2.69 -19.58 -2.03
C ASP A 161 3.38 -20.08 -0.74
N ILE A 162 4.63 -19.71 -0.51
CA ILE A 162 5.33 -19.95 0.76
C ILE A 162 4.64 -19.18 1.90
N GLY A 163 4.41 -17.88 1.72
CA GLY A 163 3.74 -17.05 2.72
C GLY A 163 2.37 -17.59 3.11
N ARG A 164 1.61 -18.06 2.13
CA ARG A 164 0.26 -18.62 2.34
C ARG A 164 0.28 -19.89 3.19
N LYS A 165 1.29 -20.76 3.04
CA LYS A 165 1.46 -21.95 3.89
C LYS A 165 1.71 -21.61 5.36
N HIS A 166 2.33 -20.46 5.62
CA HIS A 166 2.71 -20.01 6.95
C HIS A 166 1.80 -18.88 7.49
N ASN A 167 0.71 -18.50 6.77
CA ASN A 167 -0.17 -17.38 7.07
C ASN A 167 0.58 -16.03 7.15
N ILE A 168 1.59 -15.84 6.32
CA ILE A 168 2.42 -14.64 6.23
C ILE A 168 2.04 -13.89 4.95
N PRO A 169 1.49 -12.65 5.02
CA PRO A 169 1.16 -11.85 3.84
C PRO A 169 2.42 -11.38 3.12
N LEU A 170 2.35 -11.35 1.78
CA LEU A 170 3.35 -10.71 0.94
C LEU A 170 2.92 -9.28 0.61
N ILE A 171 3.79 -8.32 0.90
CA ILE A 171 3.67 -6.91 0.57
C ILE A 171 4.59 -6.62 -0.61
N MET A 172 4.04 -6.07 -1.70
CA MET A 172 4.79 -5.79 -2.92
C MET A 172 4.82 -4.29 -3.21
N ASP A 173 6.00 -3.73 -3.36
CA ASP A 173 6.16 -2.41 -3.96
C ASP A 173 6.17 -2.55 -5.49
N ASN A 174 5.11 -2.05 -6.12
CA ASN A 174 4.89 -2.12 -7.56
C ASN A 174 5.17 -0.77 -8.27
N THR A 175 5.93 0.10 -7.63
CA THR A 175 6.23 1.45 -8.13
C THR A 175 6.81 1.47 -9.53
N ALA A 176 7.69 0.50 -9.86
CA ALA A 176 8.38 0.46 -11.15
C ALA A 176 7.59 -0.25 -12.27
N SER A 177 6.48 -0.91 -11.96
CA SER A 177 5.71 -1.70 -12.94
C SER A 177 4.19 -1.56 -12.84
N PRO A 178 3.65 -0.33 -12.61
CA PRO A 178 2.20 -0.16 -12.64
C PRO A 178 1.65 -0.54 -14.02
N VAL A 179 0.44 -1.13 -14.04
CA VAL A 179 -0.26 -1.60 -15.26
C VAL A 179 0.37 -2.84 -15.91
N ILE A 180 1.70 -2.98 -15.84
CA ILE A 180 2.44 -4.10 -16.48
C ILE A 180 2.28 -5.36 -15.64
N CYS A 181 2.32 -5.23 -14.32
CA CYS A 181 2.14 -6.32 -13.37
C CYS A 181 1.08 -5.93 -12.34
N LYS A 182 0.25 -6.88 -11.96
CA LYS A 182 -0.70 -6.77 -10.84
C LYS A 182 -0.36 -7.79 -9.78
N PRO A 183 0.46 -7.43 -8.79
CA PRO A 183 0.95 -8.40 -7.79
C PRO A 183 -0.16 -9.13 -7.04
N ILE A 184 -1.34 -8.52 -6.87
CA ILE A 184 -2.52 -9.15 -6.22
C ILE A 184 -2.96 -10.39 -7.00
N GLU A 185 -2.97 -10.35 -8.33
CA GLU A 185 -3.33 -11.51 -9.16
C GLU A 185 -2.34 -12.67 -9.02
N HIS A 186 -1.13 -12.38 -8.54
CA HIS A 186 -0.06 -13.36 -8.27
C HIS A 186 0.06 -13.74 -6.78
N GLY A 187 -0.85 -13.24 -5.94
CA GLY A 187 -0.99 -13.65 -4.55
C GLY A 187 -0.44 -12.67 -3.51
N ALA A 188 0.03 -11.50 -3.89
CA ALA A 188 0.33 -10.44 -2.93
C ALA A 188 -0.93 -10.02 -2.17
N ALA A 189 -0.78 -9.77 -0.86
CA ALA A 189 -1.87 -9.30 -0.01
C ALA A 189 -2.00 -7.78 -0.01
N VAL A 190 -0.87 -7.07 -0.17
CA VAL A 190 -0.80 -5.61 -0.17
C VAL A 190 0.12 -5.17 -1.32
N VAL A 191 -0.28 -4.10 -2.00
CA VAL A 191 0.56 -3.43 -3.00
C VAL A 191 0.80 -1.98 -2.59
N VAL A 192 2.05 -1.55 -2.70
CA VAL A 192 2.51 -0.20 -2.41
C VAL A 192 2.96 0.48 -3.69
N HIS A 193 2.69 1.78 -3.81
CA HIS A 193 3.19 2.62 -4.90
C HIS A 193 3.74 3.94 -4.37
N SER A 194 4.86 4.37 -4.92
CA SER A 194 5.24 5.78 -4.94
C SER A 194 4.63 6.44 -6.19
N LEU A 195 3.60 7.26 -6.01
CA LEU A 195 2.95 7.98 -7.13
C LEU A 195 3.90 8.97 -7.81
N THR A 196 4.99 9.35 -7.12
CA THR A 196 6.08 10.21 -7.63
C THR A 196 6.70 9.70 -8.93
N LYS A 197 6.67 8.37 -9.16
CA LYS A 197 7.37 7.72 -10.26
C LYS A 197 6.44 7.55 -11.48
N TYR A 198 6.15 6.32 -11.86
CA TYR A 198 5.47 6.01 -13.13
C TYR A 198 4.00 6.43 -13.15
N ILE A 199 3.27 6.37 -12.03
CA ILE A 199 1.84 6.76 -12.01
C ILE A 199 1.70 8.28 -12.18
N GLY A 200 2.46 9.09 -11.45
CA GLY A 200 2.48 10.54 -11.62
C GLY A 200 3.13 10.97 -12.93
N GLY A 201 4.27 10.38 -13.27
CA GLY A 201 4.95 10.45 -14.56
C GLY A 201 5.63 11.77 -14.90
N HIS A 202 5.37 12.84 -14.17
CA HIS A 202 5.80 14.21 -14.52
C HIS A 202 6.72 14.88 -13.50
N GLY A 203 7.07 14.19 -12.39
CA GLY A 203 7.87 14.77 -11.32
C GLY A 203 7.19 15.91 -10.54
N THR A 204 5.85 15.92 -10.51
CA THR A 204 5.03 16.98 -9.90
C THR A 204 4.28 16.54 -8.65
N VAL A 205 4.36 15.27 -8.30
CA VAL A 205 3.65 14.68 -7.14
C VAL A 205 4.59 13.84 -6.29
N ILE A 206 4.22 13.66 -5.04
CA ILE A 206 4.86 12.75 -4.08
C ILE A 206 3.83 11.76 -3.61
#